data_50e1a8ba099147d710a6fa93ea9cc18b
#
_entry.id   50e1a8ba099147d710a6fa93ea9cc18b
#
_cell.length_a   1.000
_cell.length_b   1.000
_cell.length_c   1.000
_cell.angle_alpha   90.00
_cell.angle_beta   90.00
_cell.angle_gamma   90.00
#
_symmetry.space_group_name_H-M   'P 1'
#
loop_
_entity.id
_entity.type
_entity.pdbx_description
1 polymer ?
#
loop_
_entity_poly.entity_id
_entity_poly.type
_entity_poly.pdbx_seq_one_letter_code
_entity_poly.pdbx_strand_id
1 'polypeptide(L)'
;MLNKKSVDDINVKGKRVLVRCDFNVPLKEGVITDENRLVAALPTIKKLIGDGGKVILCSHLGKQKGEPKPELSLAPVAKRLTELLGQEVKFAADPEVVGPNAKAAVEAMNDGDVVLLENTRYRAEETKNGEAFSKELASLCDVFVNDAFGTAHRAHCSNVGVTEYVDTAVVGYLMQKEIDFLGNAVNNPVRPFVAILGGAKVADKLNVINNLLEKCDTLIIGGGMAYTFIKAQGGKVGISLVDDSKLDYCLDMMKKAEELGKKLLLPIDTVAADGFPNPIDAEIETMIVPTNAIPDDKEGLDIGPKTRELFADAVKNAKTVVWNGPMGVSENPCLAAGTIAVAKALADTDATTIIGGGDSAAAVNNLGFGDKMTHISTGGGASLEFLEGKDLPGVVAANDK
;
A
#
# COMPACT_ATOMS: atom_id res chain seq x y z
N MET A 1 -8.58 15.31 -10.60
CA MET A 1 -7.65 15.44 -9.45
C MET A 1 -8.44 15.36 -8.15
N LEU A 2 -7.97 14.57 -7.20
CA LEU A 2 -8.59 14.47 -5.88
C LEU A 2 -8.15 15.63 -4.99
N ASN A 3 -9.10 16.34 -4.41
CA ASN A 3 -8.86 17.48 -3.55
C ASN A 3 -9.71 17.38 -2.27
N LYS A 4 -9.24 16.56 -1.34
CA LYS A 4 -9.95 16.23 -0.10
C LYS A 4 -9.54 17.16 1.03
N LYS A 5 -10.50 17.47 1.92
CA LYS A 5 -10.18 18.18 3.17
C LYS A 5 -9.33 17.28 4.06
N SER A 6 -8.32 17.85 4.70
CA SER A 6 -7.46 17.19 5.66
C SER A 6 -7.63 17.78 7.06
N VAL A 7 -6.90 17.24 8.01
CA VAL A 7 -6.85 17.74 9.39
C VAL A 7 -6.36 19.20 9.47
N ASP A 8 -5.66 19.69 8.45
CA ASP A 8 -5.22 21.09 8.36
C ASP A 8 -6.33 22.05 7.95
N ASP A 9 -7.43 21.54 7.41
CA ASP A 9 -8.54 22.34 6.85
C ASP A 9 -9.69 22.54 7.86
N ILE A 10 -9.57 22.04 9.07
CA ILE A 10 -10.65 22.06 10.08
C ILE A 10 -10.16 22.58 11.43
N ASN A 11 -11.12 23.02 12.25
CA ASN A 11 -10.88 23.41 13.64
C ASN A 11 -11.53 22.37 14.56
N VAL A 12 -10.73 21.69 15.36
CA VAL A 12 -11.19 20.61 16.26
C VAL A 12 -11.18 21.00 17.74
N LYS A 13 -10.87 22.24 18.08
CA LYS A 13 -10.81 22.69 19.48
C LYS A 13 -12.11 22.37 20.22
N GLY A 14 -11.99 21.62 21.30
CA GLY A 14 -13.13 21.22 22.13
C GLY A 14 -14.05 20.17 21.49
N LYS A 15 -13.74 19.71 20.28
CA LYS A 15 -14.55 18.73 19.56
C LYS A 15 -14.07 17.30 19.78
N ARG A 16 -15.00 16.37 19.74
CA ARG A 16 -14.70 14.93 19.75
C ARG A 16 -14.34 14.52 18.32
N VAL A 17 -13.15 13.97 18.14
CA VAL A 17 -12.61 13.58 16.83
C VAL A 17 -12.38 12.08 16.81
N LEU A 18 -13.15 11.36 16.00
CA LEU A 18 -12.94 9.93 15.77
C LEU A 18 -11.93 9.76 14.62
N VAL A 19 -10.81 9.13 14.92
CA VAL A 19 -9.72 8.89 13.96
C VAL A 19 -9.64 7.39 13.65
N ARG A 20 -9.90 7.03 12.40
CA ARG A 20 -9.70 5.66 11.93
C ARG A 20 -8.23 5.49 11.54
N CYS A 21 -7.52 4.74 12.36
CA CYS A 21 -6.12 4.39 12.16
C CYS A 21 -5.97 2.97 11.62
N ASP A 22 -4.78 2.62 11.19
CA ASP A 22 -4.39 1.25 10.90
C ASP A 22 -3.40 0.77 11.98
N PHE A 23 -3.92 0.13 12.99
CA PHE A 23 -3.17 -0.49 14.08
C PHE A 23 -3.17 -2.01 13.98
N ASN A 24 -3.39 -2.54 12.79
CA ASN A 24 -3.28 -3.97 12.51
C ASN A 24 -1.81 -4.38 12.50
N VAL A 25 -1.22 -4.43 13.67
CA VAL A 25 0.20 -4.74 13.89
C VAL A 25 0.39 -6.24 14.15
N PRO A 26 1.55 -6.80 13.81
CA PRO A 26 1.85 -8.19 14.17
C PRO A 26 2.10 -8.31 15.69
N LEU A 27 1.44 -9.29 16.29
CA LEU A 27 1.59 -9.64 17.69
C LEU A 27 2.16 -11.04 17.82
N LYS A 28 3.08 -11.22 18.76
CA LYS A 28 3.58 -12.52 19.19
C LYS A 28 3.47 -12.58 20.70
N GLU A 29 2.61 -13.49 21.21
CA GLU A 29 2.36 -13.65 22.66
C GLU A 29 2.00 -12.33 23.36
N GLY A 30 1.16 -11.52 22.69
CA GLY A 30 0.72 -10.22 23.21
C GLY A 30 1.74 -9.07 23.07
N VAL A 31 2.89 -9.32 22.42
CA VAL A 31 3.92 -8.31 22.18
C VAL A 31 3.90 -7.86 20.73
N ILE A 32 3.93 -6.54 20.53
CA ILE A 32 4.01 -5.93 19.19
C ILE A 32 5.42 -6.16 18.65
N THR A 33 5.53 -6.87 17.51
CA THR A 33 6.82 -7.19 16.89
C THR A 33 7.26 -6.18 15.83
N ASP A 34 6.33 -5.36 15.34
CA ASP A 34 6.58 -4.25 14.42
C ASP A 34 5.63 -3.11 14.75
N GLU A 35 6.17 -1.98 15.16
CA GLU A 35 5.39 -0.80 15.57
C GLU A 35 5.33 0.32 14.50
N ASN A 36 5.80 0.06 13.29
CA ASN A 36 5.88 1.09 12.26
C ASN A 36 4.54 1.79 12.00
N ARG A 37 3.44 1.05 12.04
CA ARG A 37 2.10 1.62 11.87
C ARG A 37 1.69 2.55 13.00
N LEU A 38 2.14 2.28 14.22
CA LEU A 38 1.88 3.16 15.36
C LEU A 38 2.66 4.47 15.21
N VAL A 39 3.95 4.36 14.88
CA VAL A 39 4.82 5.52 14.67
C VAL A 39 4.31 6.39 13.52
N ALA A 40 3.89 5.77 12.43
CA ALA A 40 3.35 6.47 11.26
C ALA A 40 2.06 7.26 11.56
N ALA A 41 1.26 6.82 12.52
CA ALA A 41 0.02 7.50 12.93
C ALA A 41 0.27 8.72 13.84
N LEU A 42 1.44 8.83 14.45
CA LEU A 42 1.72 9.89 15.45
C LEU A 42 1.55 11.32 14.92
N PRO A 43 1.99 11.69 13.70
CA PRO A 43 1.82 13.04 13.22
C PRO A 43 0.36 13.53 13.20
N THR A 44 -0.56 12.71 12.71
CA THR A 44 -2.00 13.03 12.70
C THR A 44 -2.54 13.14 14.13
N ILE A 45 -2.21 12.19 14.99
CA ILE A 45 -2.66 12.17 16.40
C ILE A 45 -2.14 13.42 17.13
N LYS A 46 -0.85 13.72 17.00
CA LYS A 46 -0.24 14.89 17.64
C LYS A 46 -0.81 16.21 17.15
N LYS A 47 -1.12 16.33 15.86
CA LYS A 47 -1.78 17.50 15.28
C LYS A 47 -3.13 17.75 15.97
N LEU A 48 -3.95 16.72 16.09
CA LEU A 48 -5.27 16.81 16.69
C LEU A 48 -5.21 17.12 18.19
N ILE A 49 -4.26 16.52 18.91
CA ILE A 49 -4.00 16.84 20.33
C ILE A 49 -3.59 18.32 20.46
N GLY A 50 -2.64 18.77 19.66
CA GLY A 50 -2.12 20.14 19.69
C GLY A 50 -3.18 21.19 19.34
N ASP A 51 -4.16 20.83 18.53
CA ASP A 51 -5.29 21.70 18.17
C ASP A 51 -6.42 21.68 19.21
N GLY A 52 -6.25 20.97 20.32
CA GLY A 52 -7.22 20.93 21.42
C GLY A 52 -8.41 20.00 21.21
N GLY A 53 -8.29 19.02 20.32
CA GLY A 53 -9.32 18.00 20.09
C GLY A 53 -9.36 16.95 21.20
N LYS A 54 -10.53 16.33 21.36
CA LYS A 54 -10.71 15.10 22.14
C LYS A 54 -10.56 13.94 21.18
N VAL A 55 -9.43 13.24 21.22
CA VAL A 55 -9.00 12.30 20.17
C VAL A 55 -9.44 10.89 20.51
N ILE A 56 -10.31 10.32 19.69
CA ILE A 56 -10.83 8.96 19.85
C ILE A 56 -10.29 8.11 18.69
N LEU A 57 -9.41 7.16 19.00
CA LEU A 57 -8.78 6.30 18.00
C LEU A 57 -9.57 5.01 17.85
N CYS A 58 -9.69 4.52 16.62
CA CYS A 58 -10.25 3.20 16.34
C CYS A 58 -9.47 2.49 15.24
N SER A 59 -9.44 1.18 15.30
CA SER A 59 -8.81 0.31 14.31
C SER A 59 -9.35 -1.11 14.42
N HIS A 60 -9.15 -1.87 13.35
CA HIS A 60 -9.24 -3.32 13.42
C HIS A 60 -7.89 -3.92 13.80
N LEU A 61 -7.89 -5.18 14.22
CA LEU A 61 -6.72 -6.00 14.47
C LEU A 61 -7.01 -7.44 14.05
N GLY A 62 -6.14 -8.01 13.21
CA GLY A 62 -6.27 -9.39 12.75
C GLY A 62 -7.40 -9.60 11.75
N LYS A 63 -7.74 -10.86 11.56
CA LYS A 63 -8.78 -11.31 10.61
C LYS A 63 -10.11 -11.64 11.29
N GLN A 64 -10.19 -11.41 12.59
CA GLN A 64 -11.41 -11.70 13.37
C GLN A 64 -12.61 -10.93 12.82
N LYS A 65 -13.76 -11.56 12.81
CA LYS A 65 -15.01 -10.97 12.35
C LYS A 65 -16.17 -11.39 13.26
N GLY A 66 -16.69 -10.42 14.00
CA GLY A 66 -17.97 -10.52 14.63
C GLY A 66 -18.01 -11.06 16.05
N GLU A 67 -16.88 -11.34 16.66
CA GLU A 67 -16.83 -11.76 18.07
C GLU A 67 -15.57 -11.29 18.77
N PRO A 68 -15.64 -10.98 20.08
CA PRO A 68 -14.45 -10.63 20.86
C PRO A 68 -13.48 -11.80 20.99
N LYS A 69 -12.16 -11.50 20.83
CA LYS A 69 -11.06 -12.42 21.11
C LYS A 69 -9.98 -11.71 21.91
N PRO A 70 -9.66 -12.12 23.13
CA PRO A 70 -8.65 -11.45 23.97
C PRO A 70 -7.28 -11.31 23.28
N GLU A 71 -6.86 -12.30 22.51
CA GLU A 71 -5.60 -12.28 21.75
C GLU A 71 -5.57 -11.24 20.63
N LEU A 72 -6.72 -10.71 20.23
CA LEU A 72 -6.88 -9.66 19.22
C LEU A 72 -7.39 -8.35 19.81
N SER A 73 -7.22 -8.16 21.12
CA SER A 73 -7.50 -6.87 21.77
C SER A 73 -6.45 -5.83 21.39
N LEU A 74 -6.88 -4.58 21.31
CA LEU A 74 -5.99 -3.43 21.09
C LEU A 74 -5.34 -2.92 22.39
N ALA A 75 -5.52 -3.59 23.53
CA ALA A 75 -4.90 -3.18 24.79
C ALA A 75 -3.36 -3.00 24.70
N PRO A 76 -2.59 -3.90 24.04
CA PRO A 76 -1.15 -3.69 23.85
C PRO A 76 -0.82 -2.44 23.03
N VAL A 77 -1.68 -2.08 22.06
CA VAL A 77 -1.51 -0.88 21.24
C VAL A 77 -1.70 0.38 22.08
N ALA A 78 -2.72 0.42 22.94
CA ALA A 78 -2.95 1.55 23.85
C ALA A 78 -1.75 1.78 24.78
N LYS A 79 -1.18 0.71 25.33
CA LYS A 79 0.00 0.78 26.18
C LYS A 79 1.21 1.33 25.43
N ARG A 80 1.46 0.87 24.22
CA ARG A 80 2.60 1.34 23.42
C ARG A 80 2.42 2.77 22.93
N LEU A 81 1.21 3.15 22.53
CA LEU A 81 0.91 4.54 22.15
C LEU A 81 1.12 5.51 23.32
N THR A 82 0.76 5.11 24.53
CA THR A 82 1.02 5.90 25.75
C THR A 82 2.51 6.24 25.87
N GLU A 83 3.37 5.25 25.66
CA GLU A 83 4.82 5.46 25.70
C GLU A 83 5.31 6.36 24.55
N LEU A 84 4.82 6.13 23.33
CA LEU A 84 5.23 6.89 22.16
C LEU A 84 4.77 8.35 22.17
N LEU A 85 3.58 8.62 22.71
CA LEU A 85 3.01 9.97 22.82
C LEU A 85 3.52 10.73 24.06
N GLY A 86 4.02 10.03 25.06
CA GLY A 86 4.39 10.64 26.33
C GLY A 86 3.21 11.15 27.16
N GLN A 87 2.00 10.66 26.86
CA GLN A 87 0.78 10.94 27.63
C GLN A 87 -0.13 9.71 27.61
N GLU A 88 -1.04 9.61 28.58
CA GLU A 88 -1.96 8.49 28.67
C GLU A 88 -2.85 8.38 27.42
N VAL A 89 -2.88 7.19 26.84
CA VAL A 89 -3.92 6.75 25.91
C VAL A 89 -4.83 5.83 26.71
N LYS A 90 -6.02 6.29 27.07
CA LYS A 90 -6.99 5.49 27.81
C LYS A 90 -7.58 4.43 26.91
N PHE A 91 -7.40 3.17 27.29
CA PHE A 91 -8.01 2.07 26.55
C PHE A 91 -9.46 1.86 27.04
N ALA A 92 -10.42 2.03 26.13
CA ALA A 92 -11.82 1.76 26.41
C ALA A 92 -12.13 0.28 26.14
N ALA A 93 -11.79 -0.59 27.09
CA ALA A 93 -12.06 -2.02 26.98
C ALA A 93 -13.57 -2.27 26.96
N ASP A 94 -14.10 -2.62 25.81
CA ASP A 94 -15.53 -2.83 25.61
C ASP A 94 -15.75 -3.89 24.53
N PRO A 95 -16.35 -5.05 24.84
CA PRO A 95 -16.56 -6.09 23.84
C PRO A 95 -17.53 -5.67 22.73
N GLU A 96 -18.34 -4.65 22.97
CA GLU A 96 -19.28 -4.08 21.98
C GLU A 96 -18.65 -2.93 21.17
N VAL A 97 -17.42 -2.57 21.43
CA VAL A 97 -16.66 -1.44 20.84
C VAL A 97 -17.26 -0.09 21.23
N VAL A 98 -18.52 0.15 20.98
CA VAL A 98 -19.29 1.33 21.39
C VAL A 98 -20.35 0.91 22.41
N GLY A 99 -19.89 0.39 23.52
CA GLY A 99 -20.75 0.02 24.64
C GLY A 99 -20.65 1.02 25.80
N PRO A 100 -21.16 0.64 26.98
CA PRO A 100 -21.17 1.54 28.14
C PRO A 100 -19.80 2.04 28.56
N ASN A 101 -18.75 1.18 28.51
CA ASN A 101 -17.41 1.57 28.89
C ASN A 101 -16.80 2.58 27.93
N ALA A 102 -16.99 2.38 26.63
CA ALA A 102 -16.52 3.31 25.59
C ALA A 102 -17.19 4.67 25.70
N LYS A 103 -18.52 4.68 25.88
CA LYS A 103 -19.31 5.91 26.04
C LYS A 103 -18.85 6.70 27.28
N ALA A 104 -18.67 6.02 28.42
CA ALA A 104 -18.19 6.66 29.64
C ALA A 104 -16.78 7.23 29.48
N ALA A 105 -15.88 6.51 28.81
CA ALA A 105 -14.53 7.00 28.57
C ALA A 105 -14.52 8.25 27.68
N VAL A 106 -15.36 8.32 26.67
CA VAL A 106 -15.47 9.48 25.78
C VAL A 106 -16.10 10.67 26.49
N GLU A 107 -17.15 10.47 27.28
CA GLU A 107 -17.79 11.54 28.06
C GLU A 107 -16.85 12.18 29.09
N ALA A 108 -15.89 11.44 29.62
CA ALA A 108 -14.93 11.90 30.61
C ALA A 108 -13.72 12.64 29.99
N MET A 109 -13.62 12.74 28.67
CA MET A 109 -12.48 13.37 27.98
C MET A 109 -12.45 14.88 28.18
N ASN A 110 -11.23 15.38 28.39
CA ASN A 110 -10.89 16.81 28.29
C ASN A 110 -10.18 17.08 26.96
N ASP A 111 -10.08 18.35 26.58
CA ASP A 111 -9.36 18.74 25.37
C ASP A 111 -7.91 18.24 25.42
N GLY A 112 -7.46 17.60 24.35
CA GLY A 112 -6.13 17.00 24.24
C GLY A 112 -6.01 15.58 24.78
N ASP A 113 -7.05 15.03 25.39
CA ASP A 113 -7.07 13.63 25.83
C ASP A 113 -7.18 12.66 24.64
N VAL A 114 -6.69 11.43 24.84
CA VAL A 114 -6.73 10.36 23.85
C VAL A 114 -7.38 9.11 24.43
N VAL A 115 -8.35 8.57 23.72
CA VAL A 115 -9.00 7.29 24.02
C VAL A 115 -8.80 6.35 22.82
N LEU A 116 -8.49 5.10 23.05
CA LEU A 116 -8.49 4.05 22.04
C LEU A 116 -9.66 3.10 22.27
N LEU A 117 -10.49 2.90 21.28
CA LEU A 117 -11.58 1.94 21.30
C LEU A 117 -11.03 0.51 21.12
N GLU A 118 -11.82 -0.48 21.49
CA GLU A 118 -11.51 -1.89 21.25
C GLU A 118 -11.62 -2.22 19.75
N ASN A 119 -11.01 -3.34 19.34
CA ASN A 119 -10.97 -3.84 17.95
C ASN A 119 -12.35 -3.74 17.28
N THR A 120 -12.46 -2.94 16.23
CA THR A 120 -13.74 -2.73 15.52
C THR A 120 -14.32 -4.01 14.94
N ARG A 121 -13.49 -5.01 14.66
CA ARG A 121 -13.95 -6.31 14.15
C ARG A 121 -14.50 -7.25 15.22
N TYR A 122 -14.57 -6.81 16.48
CA TYR A 122 -15.39 -7.48 17.46
C TYR A 122 -16.89 -7.41 17.10
N ARG A 123 -17.27 -6.43 16.28
CA ARG A 123 -18.63 -6.30 15.77
C ARG A 123 -18.72 -6.91 14.37
N ALA A 124 -19.73 -7.77 14.19
CA ALA A 124 -20.01 -8.41 12.90
C ALA A 124 -20.38 -7.41 11.81
N GLU A 125 -20.98 -6.28 12.17
CA GLU A 125 -21.43 -5.24 11.26
C GLU A 125 -20.26 -4.49 10.62
N GLU A 126 -19.10 -4.44 11.24
CA GLU A 126 -17.93 -3.65 10.76
C GLU A 126 -17.60 -3.92 9.29
N THR A 127 -17.37 -5.18 8.93
CA THR A 127 -16.97 -5.55 7.56
C THR A 127 -18.13 -5.53 6.56
N LYS A 128 -19.36 -5.43 7.05
CA LYS A 128 -20.57 -5.37 6.25
C LYS A 128 -21.09 -3.94 6.04
N ASN A 129 -20.37 -2.96 6.58
CA ASN A 129 -20.78 -1.56 6.56
C ASN A 129 -22.20 -1.34 7.13
N GLY A 130 -22.51 -2.04 8.21
CA GLY A 130 -23.86 -2.04 8.79
C GLY A 130 -24.27 -0.69 9.38
N GLU A 131 -25.52 -0.30 9.16
CA GLU A 131 -26.06 1.00 9.56
C GLU A 131 -25.99 1.23 11.08
N ALA A 132 -26.40 0.26 11.88
CA ALA A 132 -26.48 0.41 13.34
C ALA A 132 -25.10 0.72 13.95
N PHE A 133 -24.07 -0.04 13.62
CA PHE A 133 -22.72 0.17 14.15
C PHE A 133 -22.10 1.48 13.61
N SER A 134 -22.37 1.81 12.37
CA SER A 134 -21.93 3.09 11.78
C SER A 134 -22.50 4.29 12.55
N LYS A 135 -23.78 4.24 12.91
CA LYS A 135 -24.44 5.27 13.75
C LYS A 135 -23.86 5.32 15.16
N GLU A 136 -23.56 4.18 15.75
CA GLU A 136 -22.94 4.11 17.08
C GLU A 136 -21.55 4.77 17.07
N LEU A 137 -20.72 4.47 16.08
CA LEU A 137 -19.41 5.13 15.92
C LEU A 137 -19.57 6.65 15.74
N ALA A 138 -20.48 7.08 14.89
CA ALA A 138 -20.75 8.49 14.64
C ALA A 138 -21.23 9.23 15.89
N SER A 139 -21.98 8.54 16.76
CA SER A 139 -22.48 9.15 18.02
C SER A 139 -21.39 9.56 18.99
N LEU A 140 -20.17 9.01 18.84
CA LEU A 140 -19.03 9.32 19.69
C LEU A 140 -18.30 10.58 19.25
N CYS A 141 -18.57 11.16 18.09
CA CYS A 141 -17.75 12.21 17.54
C CYS A 141 -18.54 13.35 16.88
N ASP A 142 -17.89 14.48 16.77
CA ASP A 142 -18.35 15.66 16.03
C ASP A 142 -17.65 15.72 14.65
N VAL A 143 -16.45 15.15 14.55
CA VAL A 143 -15.62 15.11 13.36
C VAL A 143 -15.04 13.71 13.18
N PHE A 144 -15.00 13.25 11.94
CA PHE A 144 -14.35 11.99 11.58
C PHE A 144 -13.10 12.24 10.75
N VAL A 145 -12.01 11.52 11.08
CA VAL A 145 -10.74 11.55 10.34
C VAL A 145 -10.40 10.13 9.88
N ASN A 146 -10.19 9.95 8.59
CA ASN A 146 -9.68 8.69 8.05
C ASN A 146 -8.17 8.80 7.77
N ASP A 147 -7.39 8.01 8.48
CA ASP A 147 -5.94 7.94 8.30
C ASP A 147 -5.46 6.52 7.98
N ALA A 148 -6.36 5.65 7.56
CA ALA A 148 -6.12 4.23 7.29
C ALA A 148 -6.24 3.93 5.80
N PHE A 149 -5.19 4.19 5.03
CA PHE A 149 -5.21 3.94 3.59
C PHE A 149 -5.29 2.44 3.24
N GLY A 150 -4.67 1.57 4.04
CA GLY A 150 -4.67 0.12 3.79
C GLY A 150 -6.04 -0.53 3.74
N THR A 151 -7.07 0.11 4.31
CA THR A 151 -8.47 -0.35 4.27
C THR A 151 -9.36 0.49 3.37
N ALA A 152 -8.83 1.52 2.71
CA ALA A 152 -9.62 2.49 1.95
C ALA A 152 -10.32 1.90 0.72
N HIS A 153 -9.87 0.75 0.23
CA HIS A 153 -10.48 0.02 -0.90
C HIS A 153 -11.73 -0.79 -0.49
N ARG A 154 -12.04 -0.83 0.79
CA ARG A 154 -13.21 -1.54 1.33
C ARG A 154 -14.16 -0.57 2.02
N ALA A 155 -15.45 -0.82 1.91
CA ALA A 155 -16.47 -0.07 2.64
C ALA A 155 -16.81 -0.80 3.94
N HIS A 156 -16.28 -0.30 5.06
CA HIS A 156 -16.56 -0.78 6.42
C HIS A 156 -17.23 0.32 7.24
N CYS A 157 -17.79 -0.03 8.39
CA CYS A 157 -18.44 0.97 9.26
C CYS A 157 -17.45 2.07 9.68
N SER A 158 -16.23 1.69 10.08
CA SER A 158 -15.25 2.61 10.66
C SER A 158 -14.53 3.49 9.64
N ASN A 159 -14.72 3.30 8.32
CA ASN A 159 -14.11 4.13 7.30
C ASN A 159 -15.10 4.76 6.31
N VAL A 160 -16.22 4.15 6.06
CA VAL A 160 -17.24 4.64 5.12
C VAL A 160 -18.56 4.89 5.81
N GLY A 161 -19.16 3.88 6.44
CA GLY A 161 -20.50 3.99 7.02
C GLY A 161 -20.63 5.14 8.03
N VAL A 162 -19.64 5.34 8.87
CA VAL A 162 -19.61 6.42 9.86
C VAL A 162 -19.77 7.81 9.22
N THR A 163 -19.23 8.01 8.02
CA THR A 163 -19.26 9.31 7.33
C THR A 163 -20.67 9.75 6.94
N GLU A 164 -21.60 8.82 6.82
CA GLU A 164 -22.99 9.15 6.48
C GLU A 164 -23.73 9.86 7.63
N TYR A 165 -23.21 9.77 8.84
CA TYR A 165 -23.85 10.28 10.06
C TYR A 165 -23.04 11.39 10.75
N VAL A 166 -22.03 11.93 10.09
CA VAL A 166 -21.24 13.08 10.55
C VAL A 166 -21.18 14.14 9.45
N ASP A 167 -21.18 15.42 9.82
CA ASP A 167 -21.14 16.51 8.85
C ASP A 167 -19.74 16.74 8.30
N THR A 168 -18.72 16.47 9.12
CA THR A 168 -17.31 16.71 8.77
C THR A 168 -16.53 15.40 8.79
N ALA A 169 -16.08 14.97 7.61
CA ALA A 169 -15.24 13.81 7.43
C ALA A 169 -14.02 14.23 6.58
N VAL A 170 -12.83 14.12 7.14
CA VAL A 170 -11.59 14.55 6.50
C VAL A 170 -10.55 13.44 6.52
N VAL A 171 -9.42 13.64 5.87
CA VAL A 171 -8.32 12.71 5.85
C VAL A 171 -7.18 13.15 6.77
N GLY A 172 -6.46 12.18 7.34
CA GLY A 172 -5.22 12.44 8.06
C GLY A 172 -4.02 12.54 7.12
N TYR A 173 -2.85 12.77 7.70
CA TYR A 173 -1.62 12.99 6.92
C TYR A 173 -1.16 11.76 6.11
N LEU A 174 -1.35 10.55 6.64
CA LEU A 174 -1.01 9.33 5.91
C LEU A 174 -1.87 9.17 4.66
N MET A 175 -3.18 9.34 4.82
CA MET A 175 -4.13 9.28 3.71
C MET A 175 -3.86 10.37 2.68
N GLN A 176 -3.52 11.58 3.12
CA GLN A 176 -3.23 12.71 2.24
C GLN A 176 -2.02 12.42 1.34
N LYS A 177 -0.96 11.83 1.89
CA LYS A 177 0.21 11.45 1.09
C LYS A 177 -0.13 10.42 0.03
N GLU A 178 -0.95 9.42 0.37
CA GLU A 178 -1.38 8.42 -0.60
C GLU A 178 -2.23 9.03 -1.72
N ILE A 179 -3.11 9.96 -1.39
CA ILE A 179 -3.91 10.70 -2.38
C ILE A 179 -3.00 11.54 -3.28
N ASP A 180 -2.03 12.26 -2.71
CA ASP A 180 -1.14 13.13 -3.46
C ASP A 180 -0.24 12.36 -4.43
N PHE A 181 0.31 11.24 -3.98
CA PHE A 181 1.30 10.47 -4.76
C PHE A 181 0.67 9.35 -5.58
N LEU A 182 0.01 8.38 -4.99
CA LEU A 182 -0.62 7.29 -5.73
C LEU A 182 -1.83 7.73 -6.53
N GLY A 183 -2.59 8.68 -6.01
CA GLY A 183 -3.74 9.25 -6.71
C GLY A 183 -3.32 10.31 -7.71
N ASN A 184 -2.96 11.48 -7.24
CA ASN A 184 -2.80 12.66 -8.09
C ASN A 184 -1.53 12.66 -8.94
N ALA A 185 -0.36 12.30 -8.38
CA ALA A 185 0.90 12.31 -9.15
C ALA A 185 0.91 11.26 -10.27
N VAL A 186 0.26 10.10 -10.07
CA VAL A 186 0.14 9.06 -11.10
C VAL A 186 -0.87 9.43 -12.17
N ASN A 187 -2.00 10.03 -11.78
CA ASN A 187 -3.07 10.41 -12.72
C ASN A 187 -2.79 11.71 -13.47
N ASN A 188 -2.01 12.61 -12.88
CA ASN A 188 -1.60 13.90 -13.48
C ASN A 188 -0.08 14.07 -13.34
N PRO A 189 0.72 13.19 -13.99
CA PRO A 189 2.16 13.16 -13.77
C PRO A 189 2.88 14.34 -14.42
N VAL A 190 3.98 14.76 -13.79
CA VAL A 190 5.00 15.56 -14.47
C VAL A 190 5.77 14.61 -15.38
N ARG A 191 5.85 14.94 -16.67
CA ARG A 191 6.44 14.08 -17.70
C ARG A 191 7.91 14.38 -17.93
N PRO A 192 8.75 13.41 -18.31
CA PRO A 192 8.38 12.02 -18.65
C PRO A 192 7.96 11.19 -17.43
N PHE A 193 6.92 10.38 -17.61
CA PHE A 193 6.43 9.45 -16.60
C PHE A 193 6.77 8.01 -16.95
N VAL A 194 7.50 7.34 -16.09
CA VAL A 194 7.90 5.93 -16.23
C VAL A 194 7.18 5.10 -15.17
N ALA A 195 6.47 4.07 -15.61
CA ALA A 195 5.86 3.08 -14.72
C ALA A 195 6.65 1.77 -14.80
N ILE A 196 6.96 1.18 -13.64
CA ILE A 196 7.71 -0.07 -13.52
C ILE A 196 6.83 -1.08 -12.79
N LEU A 197 6.54 -2.19 -13.45
CA LEU A 197 5.76 -3.28 -12.88
C LEU A 197 6.60 -4.55 -12.84
N GLY A 198 6.54 -5.24 -11.72
CA GLY A 198 7.15 -6.53 -11.51
C GLY A 198 6.24 -7.45 -10.70
N GLY A 199 6.81 -8.49 -10.12
CA GLY A 199 6.08 -9.50 -9.39
C GLY A 199 5.93 -10.79 -10.19
N ALA A 200 5.28 -11.81 -9.58
CA ALA A 200 5.30 -13.16 -10.11
C ALA A 200 4.30 -13.39 -11.25
N LYS A 201 3.10 -12.82 -11.15
CA LYS A 201 1.97 -13.21 -12.01
C LYS A 201 1.37 -12.01 -12.75
N VAL A 202 1.28 -12.11 -14.07
CA VAL A 202 0.62 -11.09 -14.90
C VAL A 202 -0.87 -10.97 -14.56
N ALA A 203 -1.54 -12.06 -14.20
CA ALA A 203 -2.96 -12.07 -13.86
C ALA A 203 -3.32 -11.13 -12.71
N ASP A 204 -2.40 -10.91 -11.77
CA ASP A 204 -2.62 -10.02 -10.62
C ASP A 204 -2.52 -8.54 -10.98
N LYS A 205 -2.01 -8.19 -12.16
CA LYS A 205 -1.68 -6.83 -12.58
C LYS A 205 -2.39 -6.36 -13.86
N LEU A 206 -3.38 -7.12 -14.37
CA LEU A 206 -4.02 -6.83 -15.66
C LEU A 206 -4.57 -5.40 -15.74
N ASN A 207 -5.32 -4.99 -14.72
CA ASN A 207 -5.96 -3.66 -14.71
C ASN A 207 -4.94 -2.55 -14.45
N VAL A 208 -3.90 -2.84 -13.68
CA VAL A 208 -2.78 -1.90 -13.43
C VAL A 208 -2.03 -1.62 -14.73
N ILE A 209 -1.69 -2.67 -15.49
CA ILE A 209 -1.01 -2.53 -16.78
C ILE A 209 -1.85 -1.67 -17.72
N ASN A 210 -3.13 -1.99 -17.86
CA ASN A 210 -4.04 -1.27 -18.76
C ASN A 210 -4.18 0.21 -18.37
N ASN A 211 -4.36 0.50 -17.07
CA ASN A 211 -4.51 1.87 -16.59
C ASN A 211 -3.22 2.69 -16.73
N LEU A 212 -2.09 2.13 -16.32
CA LEU A 212 -0.81 2.84 -16.37
C LEU A 212 -0.33 3.06 -17.80
N LEU A 213 -0.62 2.13 -18.70
CA LEU A 213 -0.26 2.26 -20.10
C LEU A 213 -0.89 3.50 -20.76
N GLU A 214 -2.10 3.88 -20.34
CA GLU A 214 -2.76 5.10 -20.80
C GLU A 214 -2.15 6.38 -20.22
N LYS A 215 -1.44 6.30 -19.11
CA LYS A 215 -0.95 7.45 -18.34
C LYS A 215 0.54 7.68 -18.45
N CYS A 216 1.34 6.63 -18.61
CA CYS A 216 2.80 6.72 -18.68
C CYS A 216 3.30 7.04 -20.09
N ASP A 217 4.57 7.43 -20.18
CA ASP A 217 5.31 7.55 -21.42
C ASP A 217 6.08 6.25 -21.72
N THR A 218 6.56 5.59 -20.69
CA THR A 218 7.26 4.30 -20.76
C THR A 218 6.73 3.36 -19.67
N LEU A 219 6.38 2.15 -20.08
CA LEU A 219 6.03 1.05 -19.17
C LEU A 219 7.11 0.00 -19.21
N ILE A 220 7.68 -0.30 -18.03
CA ILE A 220 8.68 -1.33 -17.85
C ILE A 220 8.04 -2.53 -17.17
N ILE A 221 8.19 -3.71 -17.75
CA ILE A 221 7.70 -4.97 -17.20
C ILE A 221 8.90 -5.84 -16.83
N GLY A 222 8.98 -6.22 -15.56
CA GLY A 222 9.99 -7.14 -15.02
C GLY A 222 9.36 -8.24 -14.19
N GLY A 223 10.20 -8.98 -13.46
CA GLY A 223 9.73 -10.07 -12.62
C GLY A 223 9.19 -11.28 -13.39
N GLY A 224 8.59 -12.22 -12.68
CA GLY A 224 8.02 -13.42 -13.28
C GLY A 224 6.92 -13.17 -14.31
N MET A 225 6.18 -12.08 -14.14
CA MET A 225 5.12 -11.68 -15.08
C MET A 225 5.63 -11.37 -16.49
N ALA A 226 6.90 -11.01 -16.64
CA ALA A 226 7.48 -10.68 -17.93
C ALA A 226 7.54 -11.88 -18.90
N TYR A 227 7.67 -13.10 -18.38
CA TYR A 227 7.81 -14.29 -19.21
C TYR A 227 6.55 -14.63 -19.99
N THR A 228 5.38 -14.25 -19.50
CA THR A 228 4.13 -14.39 -20.27
C THR A 228 4.16 -13.49 -21.51
N PHE A 229 4.67 -12.25 -21.39
CA PHE A 229 4.87 -11.34 -22.52
C PHE A 229 5.88 -11.91 -23.54
N ILE A 230 6.99 -12.43 -23.05
CA ILE A 230 8.05 -13.01 -23.89
C ILE A 230 7.53 -14.22 -24.66
N LYS A 231 6.80 -15.14 -23.99
CA LYS A 231 6.19 -16.30 -24.65
C LYS A 231 5.14 -15.86 -25.67
N ALA A 232 4.35 -14.83 -25.38
CA ALA A 232 3.37 -14.30 -26.31
C ALA A 232 4.00 -13.83 -27.61
N GLN A 233 5.23 -13.32 -27.55
CA GLN A 233 6.02 -12.92 -28.74
C GLN A 233 6.69 -14.10 -29.46
N GLY A 234 6.48 -15.34 -29.01
CA GLY A 234 7.11 -16.53 -29.58
C GLY A 234 8.46 -16.90 -28.95
N GLY A 235 8.87 -16.24 -27.88
CA GLY A 235 10.09 -16.56 -27.14
C GLY A 235 10.00 -17.87 -26.37
N LYS A 236 11.17 -18.47 -26.09
CA LYS A 236 11.31 -19.67 -25.29
C LYS A 236 11.71 -19.29 -23.88
N VAL A 237 10.91 -19.69 -22.90
CA VAL A 237 11.07 -19.28 -21.50
C VAL A 237 11.35 -20.43 -20.53
N GLY A 238 11.68 -21.62 -21.04
CA GLY A 238 11.99 -22.81 -20.22
C GLY A 238 10.85 -23.17 -19.28
N ILE A 239 11.19 -23.39 -18.01
CA ILE A 239 10.21 -23.68 -16.96
C ILE A 239 9.78 -22.44 -16.15
N SER A 240 10.04 -21.25 -16.68
CA SER A 240 9.64 -19.99 -16.04
C SER A 240 8.12 -19.91 -15.85
N LEU A 241 7.70 -19.08 -14.88
CA LEU A 241 6.28 -18.80 -14.65
C LEU A 241 5.64 -18.20 -15.91
N VAL A 242 4.57 -18.81 -16.39
CA VAL A 242 3.79 -18.34 -17.52
C VAL A 242 2.31 -18.59 -17.24
N ASP A 243 1.48 -17.60 -17.56
CA ASP A 243 0.03 -17.77 -17.62
C ASP A 243 -0.41 -17.87 -19.08
N ASP A 244 -0.53 -19.09 -19.58
CA ASP A 244 -0.90 -19.37 -20.98
C ASP A 244 -2.29 -18.80 -21.34
N SER A 245 -3.17 -18.60 -20.36
CA SER A 245 -4.49 -17.98 -20.58
C SER A 245 -4.42 -16.49 -20.86
N LYS A 246 -3.25 -15.85 -20.65
CA LYS A 246 -3.03 -14.41 -20.79
C LYS A 246 -2.11 -14.01 -21.95
N LEU A 247 -1.72 -14.95 -22.80
CA LEU A 247 -0.87 -14.65 -23.95
C LEU A 247 -1.52 -13.61 -24.90
N ASP A 248 -2.80 -13.78 -25.20
CA ASP A 248 -3.54 -12.83 -26.06
C ASP A 248 -3.65 -11.46 -25.40
N TYR A 249 -3.87 -11.41 -24.10
CA TYR A 249 -3.88 -10.16 -23.33
C TYR A 249 -2.54 -9.43 -23.45
N CYS A 250 -1.43 -10.14 -23.31
CA CYS A 250 -0.09 -9.55 -23.43
C CYS A 250 0.15 -8.97 -24.82
N LEU A 251 -0.26 -9.70 -25.87
CA LEU A 251 -0.20 -9.19 -27.26
C LEU A 251 -1.04 -7.92 -27.42
N ASP A 252 -2.26 -7.89 -26.88
CA ASP A 252 -3.14 -6.73 -26.93
C ASP A 252 -2.53 -5.52 -26.23
N MET A 253 -1.86 -5.72 -25.08
CA MET A 253 -1.20 -4.63 -24.36
C MET A 253 0.01 -4.08 -25.13
N MET A 254 0.81 -4.95 -25.74
CA MET A 254 1.92 -4.51 -26.60
C MET A 254 1.43 -3.72 -27.81
N LYS A 255 0.33 -4.16 -28.43
CA LYS A 255 -0.31 -3.46 -29.53
C LYS A 255 -0.88 -2.10 -29.07
N LYS A 256 -1.54 -2.07 -27.94
CA LYS A 256 -2.07 -0.83 -27.35
C LYS A 256 -0.94 0.18 -27.09
N ALA A 257 0.18 -0.26 -26.54
CA ALA A 257 1.35 0.58 -26.33
C ALA A 257 1.83 1.24 -27.65
N GLU A 258 1.95 0.44 -28.70
CA GLU A 258 2.35 0.92 -30.03
C GLU A 258 1.36 1.94 -30.58
N GLU A 259 0.06 1.64 -30.54
CA GLU A 259 -1.01 2.53 -31.02
C GLU A 259 -1.04 3.86 -30.25
N LEU A 260 -0.73 3.85 -28.95
CA LEU A 260 -0.69 5.05 -28.12
C LEU A 260 0.66 5.79 -28.17
N GLY A 261 1.64 5.27 -28.92
CA GLY A 261 2.98 5.85 -29.01
C GLY A 261 3.78 5.72 -27.72
N LYS A 262 3.47 4.73 -26.90
CA LYS A 262 4.17 4.46 -25.62
C LYS A 262 5.27 3.44 -25.84
N LYS A 263 6.33 3.52 -25.02
CA LYS A 263 7.36 2.49 -24.96
C LYS A 263 6.96 1.44 -23.94
N LEU A 264 6.98 0.18 -24.32
CA LEU A 264 6.83 -0.96 -23.43
C LEU A 264 8.12 -1.75 -23.47
N LEU A 265 8.86 -1.73 -22.36
CA LEU A 265 10.16 -2.38 -22.23
C LEU A 265 10.04 -3.71 -21.50
N LEU A 266 10.58 -4.75 -22.10
CA LEU A 266 10.66 -6.10 -21.56
C LEU A 266 12.13 -6.46 -21.31
N PRO A 267 12.41 -7.44 -20.41
CA PRO A 267 13.77 -7.94 -20.23
C PRO A 267 14.35 -8.49 -21.54
N ILE A 268 15.63 -8.22 -21.78
CA ILE A 268 16.38 -8.74 -22.93
C ILE A 268 17.33 -9.85 -22.55
N ASP A 269 17.76 -9.90 -21.29
CA ASP A 269 18.50 -11.00 -20.70
C ASP A 269 17.97 -11.33 -19.30
N THR A 270 18.28 -12.53 -18.84
CA THR A 270 17.67 -13.11 -17.64
C THR A 270 18.71 -13.87 -16.85
N VAL A 271 18.64 -13.77 -15.54
CA VAL A 271 19.36 -14.66 -14.61
C VAL A 271 18.48 -15.90 -14.40
N ALA A 272 18.96 -17.03 -14.86
CA ALA A 272 18.25 -18.30 -14.81
C ALA A 272 18.94 -19.31 -13.89
N ALA A 273 18.17 -20.24 -13.35
CA ALA A 273 18.65 -21.34 -12.51
C ALA A 273 17.83 -22.61 -12.78
N ASP A 274 18.20 -23.71 -12.13
CA ASP A 274 17.50 -24.99 -12.29
C ASP A 274 16.07 -24.99 -11.76
N GLY A 275 15.75 -24.09 -10.84
CA GLY A 275 14.42 -23.93 -10.26
C GLY A 275 14.40 -22.87 -9.16
N PHE A 276 13.21 -22.64 -8.62
CA PHE A 276 13.02 -21.67 -7.55
C PHE A 276 13.80 -22.09 -6.30
N PRO A 277 14.55 -21.18 -5.65
CA PRO A 277 15.37 -21.52 -4.48
C PRO A 277 14.51 -21.97 -3.29
N ASN A 278 14.97 -23.02 -2.60
CA ASN A 278 14.33 -23.54 -1.38
C ASN A 278 15.41 -23.97 -0.38
N PRO A 279 15.54 -23.26 0.77
CA PRO A 279 14.79 -22.06 1.17
C PRO A 279 14.98 -20.88 0.21
N ILE A 280 14.13 -19.88 0.31
CA ILE A 280 14.11 -18.76 -0.65
C ILE A 280 15.44 -18.01 -0.76
N ASP A 281 16.23 -18.00 0.32
CA ASP A 281 17.55 -17.36 0.40
C ASP A 281 18.72 -18.31 0.15
N ALA A 282 18.45 -19.54 -0.31
CA ALA A 282 19.49 -20.54 -0.60
C ALA A 282 20.46 -20.04 -1.65
N GLU A 283 21.75 -20.32 -1.45
CA GLU A 283 22.77 -20.14 -2.47
C GLU A 283 22.52 -21.11 -3.63
N ILE A 284 22.42 -20.58 -4.84
CA ILE A 284 22.15 -21.36 -6.04
C ILE A 284 23.11 -20.99 -7.17
N GLU A 285 23.33 -21.93 -8.07
CA GLU A 285 24.03 -21.66 -9.32
C GLU A 285 23.11 -20.95 -10.29
N THR A 286 23.60 -19.90 -10.92
CA THR A 286 22.86 -19.10 -11.88
C THR A 286 23.61 -19.00 -13.20
N MET A 287 22.88 -18.73 -14.28
CA MET A 287 23.44 -18.42 -15.59
C MET A 287 22.70 -17.22 -16.20
N ILE A 288 23.38 -16.50 -17.06
CA ILE A 288 22.78 -15.38 -17.80
C ILE A 288 22.47 -15.88 -19.21
N VAL A 289 21.20 -15.72 -19.60
CA VAL A 289 20.69 -16.17 -20.90
C VAL A 289 19.84 -15.07 -21.55
N PRO A 290 19.68 -15.07 -22.88
CA PRO A 290 18.67 -14.20 -23.51
C PRO A 290 17.28 -14.56 -22.98
N THR A 291 16.46 -13.55 -22.68
CA THR A 291 15.11 -13.79 -22.12
C THR A 291 14.19 -14.57 -23.08
N ASN A 292 14.41 -14.45 -24.38
CA ASN A 292 13.64 -15.18 -25.40
C ASN A 292 14.20 -16.55 -25.76
N ALA A 293 15.27 -16.99 -25.09
CA ALA A 293 15.94 -18.26 -25.34
C ALA A 293 16.44 -18.91 -24.04
N ILE A 294 15.55 -18.99 -23.06
CA ILE A 294 15.84 -19.67 -21.79
C ILE A 294 15.83 -21.19 -22.06
N PRO A 295 16.87 -21.94 -21.64
CA PRO A 295 16.90 -23.39 -21.81
C PRO A 295 15.67 -24.09 -21.21
N ASP A 296 15.25 -25.20 -21.81
CA ASP A 296 14.01 -25.92 -21.45
C ASP A 296 13.96 -26.41 -19.99
N ASP A 297 15.10 -26.58 -19.35
CA ASP A 297 15.25 -27.04 -17.96
C ASP A 297 15.56 -25.90 -16.97
N LYS A 298 15.53 -24.65 -17.41
CA LYS A 298 15.86 -23.49 -16.59
C LYS A 298 14.65 -22.59 -16.35
N GLU A 299 14.67 -21.93 -15.20
CA GLU A 299 13.68 -20.94 -14.78
C GLU A 299 14.33 -19.54 -14.68
N GLY A 300 13.69 -18.56 -15.29
CA GLY A 300 14.08 -17.15 -15.12
C GLY A 300 13.67 -16.65 -13.75
N LEU A 301 14.60 -16.04 -13.01
CA LEU A 301 14.40 -15.63 -11.62
C LEU A 301 14.83 -14.19 -11.31
N ASP A 302 15.49 -13.53 -12.25
CA ASP A 302 15.84 -12.10 -12.15
C ASP A 302 16.16 -11.58 -13.57
N ILE A 303 16.16 -10.25 -13.70
CA ILE A 303 16.62 -9.59 -14.92
C ILE A 303 18.14 -9.62 -14.99
N GLY A 304 18.67 -9.75 -16.21
CA GLY A 304 20.10 -9.81 -16.43
C GLY A 304 20.78 -8.44 -16.51
N PRO A 305 22.13 -8.44 -16.67
CA PRO A 305 22.93 -7.18 -16.66
C PRO A 305 22.53 -6.18 -17.74
N LYS A 306 22.25 -6.64 -18.95
CA LYS A 306 21.83 -5.76 -20.06
C LYS A 306 20.46 -5.14 -19.81
N THR A 307 19.54 -5.91 -19.21
CA THR A 307 18.22 -5.42 -18.83
C THR A 307 18.31 -4.38 -17.72
N ARG A 308 19.16 -4.58 -16.72
CA ARG A 308 19.40 -3.61 -15.63
C ARG A 308 19.85 -2.26 -16.20
N GLU A 309 20.76 -2.27 -17.15
CA GLU A 309 21.22 -1.07 -17.84
C GLU A 309 20.11 -0.42 -18.66
N LEU A 310 19.35 -1.21 -19.44
CA LEU A 310 18.21 -0.73 -20.22
C LEU A 310 17.17 -0.04 -19.33
N PHE A 311 16.80 -0.66 -18.22
CA PHE A 311 15.80 -0.13 -17.29
C PHE A 311 16.31 1.11 -16.55
N ALA A 312 17.57 1.12 -16.12
CA ALA A 312 18.19 2.29 -15.50
C ALA A 312 18.23 3.49 -16.45
N ASP A 313 18.58 3.28 -17.71
CA ASP A 313 18.58 4.33 -18.72
C ASP A 313 17.18 4.90 -18.98
N ALA A 314 16.15 4.04 -18.92
CA ALA A 314 14.76 4.45 -19.13
C ALA A 314 14.24 5.42 -18.05
N VAL A 315 14.72 5.31 -16.80
CA VAL A 315 14.31 6.19 -15.70
C VAL A 315 15.19 7.41 -15.51
N LYS A 316 16.34 7.46 -16.15
CA LYS A 316 17.37 8.49 -15.92
C LYS A 316 16.86 9.93 -16.06
N ASN A 317 16.01 10.21 -17.04
CA ASN A 317 15.49 11.54 -17.32
C ASN A 317 14.00 11.68 -16.93
N ALA A 318 13.44 10.70 -16.23
CA ALA A 318 12.06 10.76 -15.79
C ALA A 318 11.84 11.88 -14.78
N LYS A 319 10.62 12.43 -14.74
CA LYS A 319 10.16 13.39 -13.73
C LYS A 319 9.22 12.76 -12.73
N THR A 320 8.55 11.69 -13.13
CA THR A 320 7.69 10.87 -12.26
C THR A 320 7.98 9.40 -12.54
N VAL A 321 8.17 8.63 -11.47
CA VAL A 321 8.34 7.17 -11.56
C VAL A 321 7.43 6.52 -10.53
N VAL A 322 6.63 5.54 -10.96
CA VAL A 322 5.92 4.63 -10.07
C VAL A 322 6.47 3.23 -10.25
N TRP A 323 6.71 2.53 -9.15
CA TRP A 323 7.23 1.16 -9.17
C TRP A 323 6.39 0.27 -8.25
N ASN A 324 5.88 -0.83 -8.82
CA ASN A 324 5.11 -1.85 -8.10
C ASN A 324 5.60 -3.25 -8.51
N GLY A 325 6.18 -3.97 -7.59
CA GLY A 325 6.66 -5.35 -7.74
C GLY A 325 8.16 -5.49 -8.06
N PRO A 326 8.86 -6.43 -7.40
CA PRO A 326 10.29 -6.65 -7.60
C PRO A 326 10.59 -7.20 -9.00
N MET A 327 11.86 -7.05 -9.45
CA MET A 327 12.32 -7.51 -10.75
C MET A 327 12.75 -8.97 -10.75
N GLY A 328 12.97 -9.54 -9.60
CA GLY A 328 13.37 -10.92 -9.40
C GLY A 328 13.06 -11.38 -7.99
N VAL A 329 13.64 -12.51 -7.58
CA VAL A 329 13.50 -13.05 -6.22
C VAL A 329 14.42 -12.28 -5.28
N SER A 330 14.00 -11.08 -4.89
CA SER A 330 14.82 -10.11 -4.17
C SER A 330 15.23 -10.55 -2.76
N GLU A 331 14.57 -11.54 -2.19
CA GLU A 331 14.91 -12.15 -0.90
C GLU A 331 16.15 -13.05 -1.01
N ASN A 332 16.56 -13.38 -2.23
CA ASN A 332 17.74 -14.20 -2.50
C ASN A 332 18.91 -13.31 -2.97
N PRO A 333 20.08 -13.32 -2.28
CA PRO A 333 21.23 -12.51 -2.68
C PRO A 333 21.71 -12.77 -4.11
N CYS A 334 21.57 -13.99 -4.61
CA CYS A 334 21.95 -14.36 -5.98
C CYS A 334 21.00 -13.77 -7.04
N LEU A 335 19.78 -13.38 -6.64
CA LEU A 335 18.68 -12.98 -7.52
C LEU A 335 18.15 -11.57 -7.22
N ALA A 336 18.86 -10.79 -6.42
CA ALA A 336 18.46 -9.45 -6.00
C ALA A 336 19.04 -8.32 -6.88
N ALA A 337 20.00 -8.63 -7.74
CA ALA A 337 20.75 -7.62 -8.50
C ALA A 337 19.85 -6.75 -9.40
N GLY A 338 18.80 -7.32 -9.97
CA GLY A 338 17.86 -6.56 -10.80
C GLY A 338 17.06 -5.56 -9.99
N THR A 339 16.50 -5.98 -8.86
CA THR A 339 15.75 -5.12 -7.95
C THR A 339 16.65 -4.02 -7.37
N ILE A 340 17.88 -4.35 -6.98
CA ILE A 340 18.89 -3.38 -6.50
C ILE A 340 19.19 -2.34 -7.58
N ALA A 341 19.37 -2.75 -8.82
CA ALA A 341 19.69 -1.85 -9.93
C ALA A 341 18.55 -0.84 -10.19
N VAL A 342 17.30 -1.29 -10.14
CA VAL A 342 16.14 -0.41 -10.28
C VAL A 342 16.04 0.55 -9.10
N ALA A 343 16.18 0.06 -7.87
CA ALA A 343 16.15 0.90 -6.68
C ALA A 343 17.23 1.98 -6.72
N LYS A 344 18.44 1.62 -7.12
CA LYS A 344 19.56 2.55 -7.28
C LYS A 344 19.28 3.60 -8.36
N ALA A 345 18.74 3.19 -9.50
CA ALA A 345 18.39 4.11 -10.58
C ALA A 345 17.34 5.14 -10.12
N LEU A 346 16.34 4.71 -9.34
CA LEU A 346 15.36 5.62 -8.75
C LEU A 346 15.99 6.55 -7.71
N ALA A 347 16.92 6.05 -6.89
CA ALA A 347 17.62 6.85 -5.90
C ALA A 347 18.52 7.94 -6.51
N ASP A 348 19.05 7.70 -7.70
CA ASP A 348 19.97 8.60 -8.41
C ASP A 348 19.26 9.64 -9.29
N THR A 349 17.93 9.54 -9.44
CA THR A 349 17.15 10.50 -10.26
C THR A 349 16.55 11.60 -9.39
N ASP A 350 16.30 12.78 -9.99
CA ASP A 350 15.57 13.89 -9.36
C ASP A 350 14.03 13.75 -9.50
N ALA A 351 13.56 12.63 -10.03
CA ALA A 351 12.13 12.39 -10.22
C ALA A 351 11.38 12.27 -8.89
N THR A 352 10.07 12.53 -8.94
CA THR A 352 9.14 12.06 -7.92
C THR A 352 9.07 10.53 -8.03
N THR A 353 9.56 9.82 -7.01
CA THR A 353 9.62 8.36 -6.99
C THR A 353 8.61 7.79 -6.02
N ILE A 354 7.70 6.97 -6.53
CA ILE A 354 6.56 6.41 -5.79
C ILE A 354 6.66 4.89 -5.83
N ILE A 355 6.75 4.29 -4.65
CA ILE A 355 6.77 2.84 -4.49
C ILE A 355 5.38 2.39 -4.05
N GLY A 356 4.74 1.54 -4.83
CA GLY A 356 3.42 1.00 -4.55
C GLY A 356 3.45 -0.50 -4.31
N GLY A 357 2.87 -0.97 -3.22
CA GLY A 357 2.76 -2.39 -2.88
C GLY A 357 3.74 -2.86 -1.81
N GLY A 358 3.31 -3.87 -1.05
CA GLY A 358 4.05 -4.37 0.11
C GLY A 358 5.41 -4.98 -0.24
N ASP A 359 5.47 -5.78 -1.29
CA ASP A 359 6.69 -6.47 -1.70
C ASP A 359 7.76 -5.47 -2.19
N SER A 360 7.34 -4.48 -2.95
CA SER A 360 8.25 -3.41 -3.41
C SER A 360 8.76 -2.56 -2.26
N ALA A 361 7.86 -2.19 -1.34
CA ALA A 361 8.21 -1.42 -0.14
C ALA A 361 9.21 -2.18 0.72
N ALA A 362 8.96 -3.47 0.96
CA ALA A 362 9.87 -4.33 1.72
C ALA A 362 11.24 -4.44 1.03
N ALA A 363 11.25 -4.69 -0.28
CA ALA A 363 12.49 -4.79 -1.04
C ALA A 363 13.32 -3.50 -0.97
N VAL A 364 12.70 -2.35 -1.21
CA VAL A 364 13.38 -1.05 -1.18
C VAL A 364 13.92 -0.73 0.22
N ASN A 365 13.15 -0.99 1.27
CA ASN A 365 13.57 -0.74 2.65
C ASN A 365 14.68 -1.70 3.08
N ASN A 366 14.55 -3.00 2.77
CA ASN A 366 15.55 -4.01 3.13
C ASN A 366 16.87 -3.80 2.40
N LEU A 367 16.83 -3.24 1.20
CA LEU A 367 18.02 -2.93 0.40
C LEU A 367 18.65 -1.57 0.78
N GLY A 368 18.06 -0.82 1.71
CA GLY A 368 18.60 0.44 2.22
C GLY A 368 18.31 1.67 1.36
N PHE A 369 17.35 1.62 0.46
CA PHE A 369 17.00 2.75 -0.42
C PHE A 369 15.73 3.50 -0.01
N GLY A 370 15.07 3.11 1.09
CA GLY A 370 13.78 3.68 1.50
C GLY A 370 13.80 5.20 1.66
N ASP A 371 14.84 5.74 2.28
CA ASP A 371 14.98 7.19 2.54
C ASP A 371 15.18 8.02 1.26
N LYS A 372 15.51 7.39 0.16
CA LYS A 372 15.76 8.04 -1.13
C LYS A 372 14.53 8.08 -2.03
N MET A 373 13.44 7.44 -1.61
CA MET A 373 12.16 7.46 -2.34
C MET A 373 11.30 8.62 -1.87
N THR A 374 10.56 9.23 -2.78
CA THR A 374 9.66 10.34 -2.44
C THR A 374 8.50 9.85 -1.59
N HIS A 375 7.91 8.72 -1.95
CA HIS A 375 6.80 8.12 -1.22
C HIS A 375 6.83 6.60 -1.34
N ILE A 376 6.68 5.92 -0.20
CA ILE A 376 6.51 4.47 -0.15
C ILE A 376 5.13 4.19 0.41
N SER A 377 4.24 3.65 -0.42
CA SER A 377 2.91 3.26 -0.01
C SER A 377 2.95 1.96 0.79
N THR A 378 2.24 1.94 1.90
CA THR A 378 2.04 0.75 2.73
C THR A 378 0.64 0.15 2.58
N GLY A 379 -0.12 0.64 1.61
CA GLY A 379 -1.55 0.33 1.45
C GLY A 379 -1.88 -1.07 0.91
N GLY A 380 -0.91 -1.84 0.44
CA GLY A 380 -1.17 -3.19 -0.07
C GLY A 380 -2.21 -3.22 -1.19
N GLY A 381 -3.35 -3.88 -0.95
CA GLY A 381 -4.45 -3.96 -1.91
C GLY A 381 -5.06 -2.62 -2.30
N ALA A 382 -5.12 -1.68 -1.37
CA ALA A 382 -5.60 -0.32 -1.66
C ALA A 382 -4.66 0.40 -2.64
N SER A 383 -3.34 0.25 -2.48
CA SER A 383 -2.36 0.81 -3.41
C SER A 383 -2.55 0.25 -4.81
N LEU A 384 -2.75 -1.06 -4.92
CA LEU A 384 -2.96 -1.73 -6.19
C LEU A 384 -4.23 -1.23 -6.88
N GLU A 385 -5.35 -1.14 -6.16
CA GLU A 385 -6.62 -0.64 -6.70
C GLU A 385 -6.53 0.82 -7.13
N PHE A 386 -5.76 1.66 -6.41
CA PHE A 386 -5.49 3.03 -6.84
C PHE A 386 -4.74 3.07 -8.18
N LEU A 387 -3.74 2.20 -8.33
CA LEU A 387 -2.98 2.07 -9.59
C LEU A 387 -3.83 1.48 -10.73
N GLU A 388 -4.88 0.75 -10.42
CA GLU A 388 -5.89 0.30 -11.39
C GLU A 388 -6.82 1.43 -11.87
N GLY A 389 -6.73 2.61 -11.26
CA GLY A 389 -7.59 3.75 -11.56
C GLY A 389 -8.95 3.73 -10.88
N LYS A 390 -9.14 2.88 -9.90
CA LYS A 390 -10.41 2.76 -9.17
C LYS A 390 -10.58 3.89 -8.16
N ASP A 391 -11.82 4.31 -7.97
CA ASP A 391 -12.21 5.13 -6.83
C ASP A 391 -12.24 4.27 -5.57
N LEU A 392 -11.55 4.70 -4.53
CA LEU A 392 -11.52 3.96 -3.26
C LEU A 392 -12.63 4.47 -2.33
N PRO A 393 -13.51 3.58 -1.83
CA PRO A 393 -14.62 4.01 -0.97
C PRO A 393 -14.22 4.87 0.22
N GLY A 394 -13.11 4.52 0.89
CA GLY A 394 -12.61 5.29 2.05
C GLY A 394 -12.08 6.66 1.69
N VAL A 395 -11.65 6.89 0.46
CA VAL A 395 -11.25 8.21 -0.05
C VAL A 395 -12.47 9.00 -0.50
N VAL A 396 -13.36 8.38 -1.26
CA VAL A 396 -14.61 9.01 -1.75
C VAL A 396 -15.46 9.54 -0.60
N ALA A 397 -15.49 8.83 0.53
CA ALA A 397 -16.29 9.19 1.70
C ALA A 397 -15.84 10.48 2.40
N ALA A 398 -14.61 10.93 2.20
CA ALA A 398 -14.12 12.18 2.78
C ALA A 398 -14.65 13.40 2.02
N ASN A 399 -14.83 14.51 2.72
CA ASN A 399 -15.32 15.75 2.13
C ASN A 399 -14.30 16.34 1.14
N ASP A 400 -14.80 16.85 0.03
CA ASP A 400 -14.00 17.64 -0.90
C ASP A 400 -13.75 19.07 -0.33
N LYS A 401 -12.63 19.70 -0.74
CA LYS A 401 -12.35 21.12 -0.44
C LYS A 401 -13.31 22.03 -1.16
#